data_2388831c2c40f5ff1d16fdd2b65e56be
#
_entry.id   2388831c2c40f5ff1d16fdd2b65e56be
#
_cell.length_a   1.000
_cell.length_b   1.000
_cell.length_c   1.000
_cell.angle_alpha   90.00
_cell.angle_beta   90.00
_cell.angle_gamma   90.00
#
_symmetry.space_group_name_H-M   'P 1'
#
loop_
_entity.id
_entity.type
_entity.pdbx_description
1 polymer ?
#
loop_
_entity_poly.entity_id
_entity_poly.type
_entity_poly.pdbx_seq_one_letter_code
_entity_poly.pdbx_strand_id
1 'polypeptide(L)'
;MMMAVAALIASTAFTVSAQSVPVESITITPTSAKLAVGGSRTYKAEILPAEAAAGATVEWTSSEPRVATIAANGKVRGMAPGTTVLRATCGDKSAELSLTVALKAPKVGNYLFSDGTWEQGAVVEGKTCVGMIYYINADGRTGKAVSLDEGEQLSWSKATVAIPAATDANCAEIAKIPDWASGFQAANWCVSKSNENLKWYLPAVDEMRQLFAASCGLVWVEKDADESKGQVNNWTGNSVTMVNKDGKPDTNPYPDARAAFNANLAKAKGVALSADKYWTSTMMSNDLVNFLSFEGGYSNGQPKQYFHVCRTRAITSFPDPEPIVPMPTSITEVKKNGALSVQVTAGVATLTAPKAIKAVEVFTLMGEKLGVDANISGTQATLTVPQGTLCLAVVTMADGTKATAKLLAR
;
A
#
# COMPACT_ATOMS: atom_id res chain seq x y z
N MET A 1 12.99 35.99 93.15
CA MET A 1 14.06 35.97 92.08
C MET A 1 14.06 34.51 91.57
N MET A 2 13.26 34.27 90.52
CA MET A 2 13.13 32.93 89.89
C MET A 2 13.86 33.01 88.53
N MET A 3 14.92 32.24 88.39
CA MET A 3 15.60 32.03 87.07
C MET A 3 14.85 30.97 86.28
N ALA A 4 14.39 31.34 85.11
CA ALA A 4 13.85 30.40 84.12
C ALA A 4 15.00 29.86 83.26
N VAL A 5 15.18 28.54 83.29
CA VAL A 5 16.12 27.83 82.35
C VAL A 5 15.33 27.46 81.13
N ALA A 6 15.70 28.07 79.98
CA ALA A 6 15.17 27.69 78.68
C ALA A 6 16.01 26.54 78.14
N ALA A 7 15.41 25.39 77.99
CA ALA A 7 15.99 24.22 77.27
C ALA A 7 15.82 24.35 75.78
N LEU A 8 16.93 24.50 75.02
CA LEU A 8 16.97 24.51 73.55
C LEU A 8 16.94 23.06 73.05
N ILE A 9 15.82 22.64 72.49
CA ILE A 9 15.71 21.33 71.80
C ILE A 9 16.17 21.53 70.37
N ALA A 10 17.38 21.08 70.03
CA ALA A 10 17.85 20.98 68.68
C ALA A 10 17.22 19.78 67.96
N SER A 11 16.25 20.01 67.07
CA SER A 11 15.72 18.96 66.22
C SER A 11 16.70 18.69 65.04
N THR A 12 17.42 17.59 65.11
CA THR A 12 18.18 17.09 63.97
C THR A 12 17.19 16.44 62.98
N ALA A 13 16.97 17.16 61.85
CA ALA A 13 16.23 16.57 60.72
C ALA A 13 17.11 15.49 60.07
N PHE A 14 16.75 14.23 60.30
CA PHE A 14 17.31 13.12 59.52
C PHE A 14 16.76 13.22 58.11
N THR A 15 17.57 13.65 57.15
CA THR A 15 17.29 13.46 55.71
C THR A 15 17.50 11.99 55.40
N VAL A 16 16.43 11.22 55.34
CA VAL A 16 16.46 9.89 54.74
C VAL A 16 16.66 10.05 53.25
N SER A 17 17.89 9.87 52.79
CA SER A 17 18.16 9.69 51.38
C SER A 17 17.49 8.40 50.93
N ALA A 18 16.47 8.50 50.10
CA ALA A 18 15.85 7.33 49.49
C ALA A 18 16.92 6.61 48.68
N GLN A 19 17.40 5.48 49.16
CA GLN A 19 18.37 4.65 48.45
C GLN A 19 17.65 4.11 47.20
N SER A 20 18.08 4.46 46.00
CA SER A 20 17.49 3.96 44.78
C SER A 20 17.73 2.44 44.69
N VAL A 21 16.65 1.70 44.54
CA VAL A 21 16.72 0.25 44.35
C VAL A 21 17.33 0.01 42.95
N PRO A 22 18.42 -0.76 42.81
CA PRO A 22 19.05 -1.00 41.52
C PRO A 22 18.12 -1.84 40.62
N VAL A 23 18.16 -1.55 39.33
CA VAL A 23 17.48 -2.36 38.28
C VAL A 23 18.25 -3.67 38.11
N GLU A 24 17.60 -4.79 38.32
CA GLU A 24 18.20 -6.11 38.12
C GLU A 24 17.97 -6.63 36.71
N SER A 25 16.75 -6.45 36.18
CA SER A 25 16.41 -6.84 34.81
C SER A 25 15.33 -5.95 34.19
N ILE A 26 15.29 -5.97 32.86
CA ILE A 26 14.26 -5.31 32.05
C ILE A 26 13.78 -6.29 30.99
N THR A 27 12.47 -6.28 30.68
CA THR A 27 11.85 -7.09 29.63
C THR A 27 10.87 -6.25 28.83
N ILE A 28 10.63 -6.65 27.55
CA ILE A 28 9.68 -5.95 26.66
C ILE A 28 8.42 -6.77 26.52
N THR A 29 7.27 -6.14 26.75
CA THR A 29 5.94 -6.72 26.57
C THR A 29 5.06 -5.84 25.68
N PRO A 30 4.14 -6.45 24.87
CA PRO A 30 4.01 -7.87 24.57
C PRO A 30 5.17 -8.39 23.71
N THR A 31 5.43 -9.69 23.75
CA THR A 31 6.47 -10.36 22.94
C THR A 31 6.08 -10.54 21.47
N SER A 32 4.88 -10.14 21.08
CA SER A 32 4.39 -10.22 19.70
C SER A 32 5.20 -9.29 18.79
N ALA A 33 5.94 -9.88 17.87
CA ALA A 33 6.99 -9.26 17.07
C ALA A 33 6.57 -9.00 15.59
N LYS A 34 5.26 -8.85 15.31
CA LYS A 34 4.76 -8.56 13.96
C LYS A 34 3.85 -7.32 13.98
N LEU A 35 4.08 -6.44 13.01
CA LEU A 35 3.28 -5.23 12.78
C LEU A 35 3.07 -5.04 11.27
N ALA A 36 1.94 -4.47 10.88
CA ALA A 36 1.73 -4.07 9.49
C ALA A 36 2.30 -2.66 9.25
N VAL A 37 2.67 -2.35 8.01
CA VAL A 37 2.96 -0.97 7.60
C VAL A 37 1.76 -0.08 7.91
N GLY A 38 2.01 1.11 8.49
CA GLY A 38 0.97 2.02 8.96
C GLY A 38 0.34 1.63 10.30
N GLY A 39 0.49 0.38 10.74
CA GLY A 39 0.02 -0.09 12.04
C GLY A 39 0.82 0.48 13.21
N SER A 40 0.21 0.51 14.39
CA SER A 40 0.89 0.92 15.62
C SER A 40 0.59 -0.01 16.77
N ARG A 41 1.54 -0.13 17.70
CA ARG A 41 1.42 -0.89 18.94
C ARG A 41 2.26 -0.23 20.03
N THR A 42 1.77 -0.27 21.25
CA THR A 42 2.55 0.18 22.41
C THR A 42 3.21 -1.02 23.09
N TYR A 43 4.50 -0.95 23.24
CA TYR A 43 5.31 -1.86 24.03
C TYR A 43 5.60 -1.23 25.39
N LYS A 44 5.72 -2.07 26.40
CA LYS A 44 6.07 -1.67 27.77
C LYS A 44 7.38 -2.33 28.15
N ALA A 45 8.19 -1.62 28.88
CA ALA A 45 9.35 -2.17 29.55
C ALA A 45 8.94 -2.54 30.99
N GLU A 46 9.07 -3.81 31.32
CA GLU A 46 8.85 -4.29 32.68
C GLU A 46 10.21 -4.37 33.38
N ILE A 47 10.33 -3.66 34.50
CA ILE A 47 11.54 -3.53 35.30
C ILE A 47 11.41 -4.34 36.55
N LEU A 48 12.43 -5.11 36.89
CA LEU A 48 12.51 -5.84 38.15
C LEU A 48 13.73 -5.39 38.94
N PRO A 49 13.61 -5.35 40.30
CA PRO A 49 12.36 -5.50 41.06
C PRO A 49 11.40 -4.32 40.83
N ALA A 50 10.11 -4.49 41.13
CA ALA A 50 9.07 -3.48 40.84
C ALA A 50 9.33 -2.13 41.56
N GLU A 51 9.99 -2.16 42.68
CA GLU A 51 10.40 -0.97 43.46
C GLU A 51 11.40 -0.12 42.71
N ALA A 52 12.24 -0.73 41.84
CA ALA A 52 13.19 -0.03 41.01
C ALA A 52 12.50 0.72 39.84
N ALA A 53 11.27 0.36 39.50
CA ALA A 53 10.52 1.02 38.43
C ALA A 53 10.05 2.44 38.84
N ALA A 54 9.94 2.71 40.14
CA ALA A 54 9.53 4.00 40.66
C ALA A 54 10.65 5.04 40.44
N GLY A 55 10.47 5.90 39.45
CA GLY A 55 11.46 6.93 39.07
C GLY A 55 12.47 6.47 38.01
N ALA A 56 12.39 5.23 37.52
CA ALA A 56 13.22 4.75 36.43
C ALA A 56 12.81 5.40 35.08
N THR A 57 13.79 5.83 34.32
CA THR A 57 13.59 6.33 32.95
C THR A 57 14.00 5.25 31.96
N VAL A 58 13.08 4.91 31.05
CA VAL A 58 13.34 3.95 29.99
C VAL A 58 13.58 4.70 28.69
N GLU A 59 14.72 4.43 28.07
CA GLU A 59 15.04 4.92 26.74
C GLU A 59 14.69 3.87 25.70
N TRP A 60 13.95 4.28 24.66
CA TRP A 60 13.56 3.41 23.58
C TRP A 60 14.29 3.78 22.30
N THR A 61 14.80 2.77 21.60
CA THR A 61 15.43 2.93 20.30
C THR A 61 14.96 1.85 19.32
N SER A 62 15.03 2.17 18.03
CA SER A 62 14.84 1.23 16.92
C SER A 62 16.14 1.19 16.12
N SER A 63 16.65 -0.01 15.83
CA SER A 63 17.85 -0.16 15.00
C SER A 63 17.63 0.33 13.57
N GLU A 64 16.38 0.26 13.08
CA GLU A 64 15.98 0.71 11.77
C GLU A 64 14.71 1.58 11.84
N PRO A 65 14.83 2.88 12.14
CA PRO A 65 13.69 3.78 12.27
C PRO A 65 12.85 3.91 10.99
N ARG A 66 13.41 3.57 9.82
CA ARG A 66 12.68 3.52 8.55
C ARG A 66 11.72 2.35 8.47
N VAL A 67 12.04 1.24 9.12
CA VAL A 67 11.17 0.06 9.21
C VAL A 67 10.12 0.30 10.27
N ALA A 68 10.50 0.77 11.47
CA ALA A 68 9.56 1.18 12.50
C ALA A 68 10.18 2.25 13.40
N THR A 69 9.39 3.27 13.74
CA THR A 69 9.73 4.26 14.75
C THR A 69 9.18 3.86 16.10
N ILE A 70 9.87 4.29 17.17
CA ILE A 70 9.40 4.13 18.54
C ILE A 70 9.48 5.45 19.29
N ALA A 71 8.43 5.80 20.00
CA ALA A 71 8.36 6.99 20.84
C ALA A 71 8.80 6.67 22.29
N ALA A 72 9.11 7.70 23.08
CA ALA A 72 9.52 7.55 24.48
C ALA A 72 8.53 6.81 25.36
N ASN A 73 7.23 6.82 25.02
CA ASN A 73 6.19 6.06 25.70
C ASN A 73 6.05 4.60 25.22
N GLY A 74 6.99 4.11 24.40
CA GLY A 74 6.97 2.76 23.84
C GLY A 74 5.98 2.56 22.69
N LYS A 75 5.35 3.63 22.16
CA LYS A 75 4.46 3.52 21.00
C LYS A 75 5.29 3.36 19.72
N VAL A 76 5.16 2.19 19.10
CA VAL A 76 5.81 1.84 17.82
C VAL A 76 4.84 2.08 16.67
N ARG A 77 5.36 2.57 15.55
CA ARG A 77 4.65 2.67 14.27
C ARG A 77 5.47 1.99 13.18
N GLY A 78 4.84 1.06 12.44
CA GLY A 78 5.44 0.45 11.26
C GLY A 78 5.46 1.44 10.10
N MET A 79 6.64 1.67 9.53
CA MET A 79 6.85 2.66 8.46
C MET A 79 7.04 2.01 7.10
N ALA A 80 7.84 0.93 7.04
CA ALA A 80 8.15 0.21 5.81
C ALA A 80 8.32 -1.29 6.11
N PRO A 81 8.17 -2.17 5.10
CA PRO A 81 8.45 -3.59 5.28
C PRO A 81 9.91 -3.83 5.65
N GLY A 82 10.15 -4.77 6.53
CA GLY A 82 11.49 -5.13 6.97
C GLY A 82 11.52 -5.63 8.40
N THR A 83 12.71 -5.78 8.94
CA THR A 83 12.96 -6.17 10.34
C THR A 83 13.77 -5.09 11.03
N THR A 84 13.41 -4.76 12.26
CA THR A 84 14.14 -3.85 13.14
C THR A 84 14.23 -4.45 14.53
N VAL A 85 15.23 -4.06 15.29
CA VAL A 85 15.36 -4.41 16.71
C VAL A 85 14.93 -3.21 17.54
N LEU A 86 13.87 -3.39 18.34
CA LEU A 86 13.48 -2.43 19.36
C LEU A 86 14.32 -2.71 20.60
N ARG A 87 14.91 -1.67 21.18
CA ARG A 87 15.68 -1.78 22.42
C ARG A 87 15.08 -0.83 23.46
N ALA A 88 14.86 -1.39 24.66
CA ALA A 88 14.53 -0.64 25.87
C ALA A 88 15.76 -0.65 26.78
N THR A 89 16.20 0.51 27.24
CA THR A 89 17.36 0.65 28.13
C THR A 89 16.96 1.39 29.41
N CYS A 90 17.39 0.87 30.54
CA CYS A 90 17.20 1.51 31.84
C CYS A 90 18.50 1.33 32.66
N GLY A 91 19.24 2.43 32.84
CA GLY A 91 20.58 2.36 33.46
C GLY A 91 21.54 1.48 32.65
N ASP A 92 22.12 0.47 33.27
CA ASP A 92 23.04 -0.50 32.66
C ASP A 92 22.30 -1.74 32.06
N LYS A 93 21.00 -1.83 32.23
CA LYS A 93 20.18 -2.96 31.73
C LYS A 93 19.47 -2.61 30.44
N SER A 94 19.38 -3.59 29.55
CA SER A 94 18.63 -3.45 28.29
C SER A 94 17.92 -4.74 27.91
N ALA A 95 16.81 -4.60 27.17
CA ALA A 95 16.08 -5.67 26.53
C ALA A 95 15.90 -5.37 25.05
N GLU A 96 15.84 -6.42 24.23
CA GLU A 96 15.67 -6.31 22.79
C GLU A 96 14.48 -7.14 22.30
N LEU A 97 13.80 -6.65 21.27
CA LEU A 97 12.73 -7.34 20.57
C LEU A 97 12.92 -7.17 19.08
N SER A 98 13.14 -8.28 18.35
CA SER A 98 13.16 -8.25 16.87
C SER A 98 11.73 -8.11 16.35
N LEU A 99 11.43 -6.97 15.72
CA LEU A 99 10.12 -6.65 15.14
C LEU A 99 10.16 -6.78 13.62
N THR A 100 9.25 -7.59 13.07
CA THR A 100 9.01 -7.64 11.62
C THR A 100 7.81 -6.75 11.27
N VAL A 101 8.03 -5.81 10.36
CA VAL A 101 6.98 -5.02 9.73
C VAL A 101 6.71 -5.59 8.35
N ALA A 102 5.47 -5.96 8.08
CA ALA A 102 5.05 -6.55 6.82
C ALA A 102 4.08 -5.64 6.09
N LEU A 103 4.04 -5.74 4.76
CA LEU A 103 2.97 -5.11 3.99
C LEU A 103 1.64 -5.71 4.41
N LYS A 104 0.65 -4.86 4.53
CA LYS A 104 -0.73 -5.28 4.72
C LYS A 104 -1.19 -5.95 3.42
N ALA A 105 -1.61 -7.20 3.45
CA ALA A 105 -2.15 -7.88 2.28
C ALA A 105 -3.62 -7.47 2.07
N PRO A 106 -4.03 -7.13 0.83
CA PRO A 106 -5.43 -6.87 0.52
C PRO A 106 -6.26 -8.14 0.66
N LYS A 107 -7.55 -7.97 0.90
CA LYS A 107 -8.53 -9.07 0.95
C LYS A 107 -9.76 -8.69 0.14
N VAL A 108 -10.41 -9.68 -0.43
CA VAL A 108 -11.74 -9.49 -1.02
C VAL A 108 -12.67 -8.93 0.06
N GLY A 109 -13.42 -7.88 -0.29
CA GLY A 109 -14.26 -7.14 0.64
C GLY A 109 -13.59 -5.94 1.33
N ASN A 110 -12.28 -5.71 1.14
CA ASN A 110 -11.65 -4.45 1.54
C ASN A 110 -12.10 -3.32 0.62
N TYR A 111 -12.03 -2.09 1.13
CA TYR A 111 -12.48 -0.90 0.41
C TYR A 111 -11.31 -0.13 -0.18
N LEU A 112 -11.46 0.28 -1.44
CA LEU A 112 -10.50 1.06 -2.20
C LEU A 112 -10.83 2.54 -2.08
N PHE A 113 -9.83 3.37 -1.86
CA PHE A 113 -9.94 4.82 -1.71
C PHE A 113 -9.37 5.55 -2.93
N SER A 114 -9.79 6.79 -3.14
CA SER A 114 -9.39 7.60 -4.29
C SER A 114 -7.90 7.88 -4.39
N ASP A 115 -7.17 7.74 -3.28
CA ASP A 115 -5.71 7.85 -3.22
C ASP A 115 -4.97 6.55 -3.63
N GLY A 116 -5.69 5.52 -4.09
CA GLY A 116 -5.14 4.22 -4.46
C GLY A 116 -4.88 3.28 -3.27
N THR A 117 -5.08 3.73 -2.05
CA THR A 117 -4.95 2.89 -0.85
C THR A 117 -6.21 2.07 -0.57
N TRP A 118 -6.10 1.07 0.28
CA TRP A 118 -7.23 0.22 0.66
C TRP A 118 -7.22 -0.10 2.16
N GLU A 119 -8.43 -0.27 2.72
CA GLU A 119 -8.65 -0.54 4.13
C GLU A 119 -9.78 -1.56 4.35
N GLN A 120 -9.86 -2.14 5.56
CA GLN A 120 -10.96 -3.04 5.94
C GLN A 120 -12.28 -2.30 6.16
N GLY A 121 -12.19 -1.06 6.64
CA GLY A 121 -13.37 -0.20 6.89
C GLY A 121 -13.69 0.67 5.69
N ALA A 122 -14.98 0.85 5.40
CA ALA A 122 -15.45 1.73 4.33
C ALA A 122 -15.30 3.22 4.66
N VAL A 123 -15.19 3.56 5.94
CA VAL A 123 -15.06 4.94 6.43
C VAL A 123 -13.70 5.10 7.08
N VAL A 124 -12.89 5.96 6.51
CA VAL A 124 -11.56 6.34 7.02
C VAL A 124 -11.46 7.86 6.95
N GLU A 125 -11.06 8.47 8.06
CA GLU A 125 -10.93 9.93 8.14
C GLU A 125 -9.96 10.47 7.07
N GLY A 126 -10.39 11.51 6.37
CA GLY A 126 -9.61 12.16 5.31
C GLY A 126 -9.53 11.37 3.98
N LYS A 127 -10.24 10.23 3.85
CA LYS A 127 -10.23 9.42 2.63
C LYS A 127 -11.63 9.27 2.02
N THR A 128 -11.68 9.26 0.69
CA THR A 128 -12.91 9.01 -0.07
C THR A 128 -12.91 7.57 -0.58
N CYS A 129 -13.84 6.75 -0.07
CA CYS A 129 -14.04 5.40 -0.56
C CYS A 129 -14.68 5.44 -1.96
N VAL A 130 -14.09 4.73 -2.93
CA VAL A 130 -14.51 4.74 -4.34
C VAL A 130 -14.81 3.36 -4.91
N GLY A 131 -14.45 2.29 -4.18
CA GLY A 131 -14.67 0.92 -4.64
C GLY A 131 -14.51 -0.12 -3.55
N MET A 132 -14.79 -1.36 -3.91
CA MET A 132 -14.58 -2.54 -3.07
C MET A 132 -13.79 -3.59 -3.83
N ILE A 133 -12.76 -4.15 -3.19
CA ILE A 133 -11.91 -5.19 -3.77
C ILE A 133 -12.73 -6.49 -3.90
N TYR A 134 -12.77 -7.03 -5.11
CA TYR A 134 -13.48 -8.28 -5.39
C TYR A 134 -12.56 -9.40 -5.88
N TYR A 135 -11.34 -9.10 -6.30
CA TYR A 135 -10.40 -10.06 -6.82
C TYR A 135 -8.97 -9.74 -6.38
N ILE A 136 -8.20 -10.75 -6.01
CA ILE A 136 -6.79 -10.66 -5.65
C ILE A 136 -6.00 -11.53 -6.62
N ASN A 137 -4.98 -10.97 -7.24
CA ASN A 137 -4.07 -11.68 -8.13
C ASN A 137 -3.25 -12.75 -7.37
N ALA A 138 -2.64 -13.66 -8.09
CA ALA A 138 -1.82 -14.74 -7.51
C ALA A 138 -0.63 -14.23 -6.68
N ASP A 139 -0.19 -12.99 -6.91
CA ASP A 139 0.84 -12.31 -6.10
C ASP A 139 0.39 -11.99 -4.66
N GLY A 140 -0.91 -12.08 -4.37
CA GLY A 140 -1.51 -11.75 -3.08
C GLY A 140 -1.44 -10.26 -2.71
N ARG A 141 -1.09 -9.37 -3.64
CA ARG A 141 -0.77 -7.96 -3.39
C ARG A 141 -1.55 -7.00 -4.27
N THR A 142 -1.78 -7.38 -5.50
CA THR A 142 -2.55 -6.62 -6.49
C THR A 142 -3.89 -7.29 -6.75
N GLY A 143 -4.78 -6.61 -7.46
CA GLY A 143 -6.08 -7.17 -7.77
C GLY A 143 -7.01 -6.15 -8.41
N LYS A 144 -8.30 -6.42 -8.31
CA LYS A 144 -9.35 -5.60 -8.93
C LYS A 144 -10.38 -5.17 -7.91
N ALA A 145 -10.87 -3.96 -8.10
CA ALA A 145 -11.98 -3.39 -7.33
C ALA A 145 -13.12 -2.96 -8.24
N VAL A 146 -14.33 -3.08 -7.73
CA VAL A 146 -15.58 -2.65 -8.40
C VAL A 146 -15.98 -1.28 -7.87
N SER A 147 -16.53 -0.41 -8.73
CA SER A 147 -17.05 0.90 -8.36
C SER A 147 -18.24 0.78 -7.39
N LEU A 148 -18.43 1.78 -6.54
CA LEU A 148 -19.56 1.82 -5.62
C LEU A 148 -20.88 2.15 -6.31
N ASP A 149 -20.85 2.92 -7.38
CA ASP A 149 -22.01 3.34 -8.16
C ASP A 149 -22.19 2.49 -9.42
N GLU A 150 -23.32 2.67 -10.07
CA GLU A 150 -23.75 1.93 -11.25
C GLU A 150 -24.32 2.89 -12.30
N GLY A 151 -23.97 2.67 -13.56
CA GLY A 151 -24.55 3.37 -14.68
C GLY A 151 -25.78 2.63 -15.21
N GLU A 152 -26.90 3.35 -15.27
CA GLU A 152 -28.15 2.83 -15.79
C GLU A 152 -28.44 3.41 -17.17
N GLN A 153 -29.13 2.62 -18.02
CA GLN A 153 -29.61 3.05 -19.34
C GLN A 153 -28.54 3.66 -20.26
N LEU A 154 -27.32 3.13 -20.19
CA LEU A 154 -26.23 3.52 -21.06
C LEU A 154 -26.17 2.59 -22.27
N SER A 155 -26.10 3.15 -23.49
CA SER A 155 -25.76 2.35 -24.67
C SER A 155 -24.28 2.00 -24.64
N TRP A 156 -23.94 0.82 -25.17
CA TRP A 156 -22.54 0.46 -25.32
C TRP A 156 -21.87 1.37 -26.36
N SER A 157 -22.48 1.53 -27.53
CA SER A 157 -22.05 2.47 -28.56
C SER A 157 -23.25 3.01 -29.35
N LYS A 158 -23.21 4.29 -29.68
CA LYS A 158 -24.16 4.92 -30.62
C LYS A 158 -23.66 4.84 -32.07
N ALA A 159 -22.40 4.48 -32.27
CA ALA A 159 -21.78 4.47 -33.59
C ALA A 159 -21.69 3.06 -34.16
N THR A 160 -21.79 2.95 -35.49
CA THR A 160 -21.51 1.74 -36.27
C THR A 160 -19.99 1.51 -36.45
N VAL A 161 -19.19 1.88 -35.45
CA VAL A 161 -17.75 1.78 -35.53
C VAL A 161 -17.31 0.33 -35.38
N ALA A 162 -16.55 -0.17 -36.37
CA ALA A 162 -15.87 -1.46 -36.27
C ALA A 162 -14.73 -1.32 -35.25
N ILE A 163 -14.84 -2.01 -34.12
CA ILE A 163 -13.74 -2.21 -33.20
C ILE A 163 -13.14 -3.57 -33.54
N PRO A 164 -11.80 -3.70 -33.58
CA PRO A 164 -11.18 -4.99 -33.80
C PRO A 164 -11.71 -6.02 -32.81
N ALA A 165 -12.02 -7.22 -33.30
CA ALA A 165 -12.64 -8.26 -32.52
C ALA A 165 -11.78 -8.64 -31.32
N ALA A 166 -12.44 -8.73 -30.16
CA ALA A 166 -12.09 -9.50 -29.00
C ALA A 166 -10.62 -9.50 -28.55
N THR A 167 -10.23 -8.48 -27.81
CA THR A 167 -9.16 -8.63 -26.80
C THR A 167 -9.65 -8.07 -25.48
N ASP A 168 -9.12 -8.58 -24.38
CA ASP A 168 -9.47 -8.17 -23.01
C ASP A 168 -9.15 -6.70 -22.69
N ALA A 169 -8.60 -5.95 -23.62
CA ALA A 169 -8.17 -4.57 -23.49
C ALA A 169 -9.06 -3.56 -24.25
N ASN A 170 -10.31 -3.88 -24.54
CA ASN A 170 -11.14 -3.10 -25.46
C ASN A 170 -11.38 -1.64 -25.05
N CYS A 171 -11.34 -1.30 -23.74
CA CYS A 171 -11.43 0.11 -23.34
C CYS A 171 -10.25 0.94 -23.84
N ALA A 172 -9.03 0.38 -23.87
CA ALA A 172 -7.87 1.06 -24.42
C ALA A 172 -7.97 1.22 -25.94
N GLU A 173 -8.55 0.25 -26.63
CA GLU A 173 -8.81 0.32 -28.10
C GLU A 173 -9.93 1.32 -28.41
N ILE A 174 -11.01 1.34 -27.62
CA ILE A 174 -12.08 2.33 -27.73
C ILE A 174 -11.50 3.74 -27.61
N ALA A 175 -10.61 3.97 -26.64
CA ALA A 175 -10.03 5.29 -26.38
C ALA A 175 -9.15 5.83 -27.52
N LYS A 176 -8.73 4.99 -28.47
CA LYS A 176 -8.01 5.41 -29.69
C LYS A 176 -8.92 5.96 -30.81
N ILE A 177 -10.24 5.75 -30.68
CA ILE A 177 -11.21 6.21 -31.68
C ILE A 177 -11.44 7.71 -31.48
N PRO A 178 -11.36 8.54 -32.52
CA PRO A 178 -11.69 9.96 -32.44
C PRO A 178 -13.11 10.15 -31.86
N ASP A 179 -13.26 11.11 -30.95
CA ASP A 179 -14.54 11.46 -30.30
C ASP A 179 -15.24 10.30 -29.57
N TRP A 180 -14.48 9.25 -29.19
CA TRP A 180 -15.01 8.05 -28.56
C TRP A 180 -15.93 8.32 -27.35
N ALA A 181 -15.61 9.34 -26.56
CA ALA A 181 -16.34 9.66 -25.33
C ALA A 181 -17.83 9.95 -25.58
N SER A 182 -18.18 10.53 -26.74
CA SER A 182 -19.56 10.78 -27.12
C SER A 182 -20.26 9.57 -27.72
N GLY A 183 -19.49 8.67 -28.37
CA GLY A 183 -19.97 7.47 -29.05
C GLY A 183 -20.15 6.24 -28.17
N PHE A 184 -19.39 6.11 -27.09
CA PHE A 184 -19.31 4.92 -26.22
C PHE A 184 -19.71 5.26 -24.78
N GLN A 185 -21.00 5.39 -24.54
CA GLN A 185 -21.52 5.90 -23.25
C GLN A 185 -21.09 5.04 -22.06
N ALA A 186 -21.20 3.71 -22.15
CA ALA A 186 -20.82 2.81 -21.06
C ALA A 186 -19.33 2.90 -20.73
N ALA A 187 -18.46 2.89 -21.75
CA ALA A 187 -17.02 3.02 -21.54
C ALA A 187 -16.64 4.40 -21.00
N ASN A 188 -17.21 5.47 -21.56
CA ASN A 188 -16.97 6.84 -21.10
C ASN A 188 -17.39 7.03 -19.63
N TRP A 189 -18.56 6.51 -19.25
CA TRP A 189 -19.00 6.55 -17.86
C TRP A 189 -18.01 5.88 -16.91
N CYS A 190 -17.46 4.73 -17.30
CA CYS A 190 -16.43 4.07 -16.49
C CYS A 190 -15.13 4.90 -16.41
N VAL A 191 -14.62 5.35 -17.56
CA VAL A 191 -13.33 6.08 -17.64
C VAL A 191 -13.42 7.44 -16.94
N SER A 192 -14.59 8.10 -16.95
CA SER A 192 -14.79 9.40 -16.28
C SER A 192 -14.56 9.37 -14.76
N LYS A 193 -14.53 8.19 -14.15
CA LYS A 193 -14.20 7.99 -12.72
C LYS A 193 -12.70 7.99 -12.44
N SER A 194 -11.87 7.94 -13.48
CA SER A 194 -10.42 7.85 -13.34
C SER A 194 -9.83 9.13 -12.76
N ASN A 195 -8.79 8.97 -11.97
CA ASN A 195 -7.98 10.05 -11.43
C ASN A 195 -6.48 9.75 -11.62
N GLU A 196 -5.59 10.48 -10.99
CA GLU A 196 -4.15 10.25 -11.08
C GLU A 196 -3.72 8.87 -10.54
N ASN A 197 -4.41 8.36 -9.51
CA ASN A 197 -4.06 7.12 -8.80
C ASN A 197 -4.78 5.88 -9.34
N LEU A 198 -5.98 6.03 -9.88
CA LEU A 198 -6.84 4.93 -10.29
C LEU A 198 -7.36 5.12 -11.71
N LYS A 199 -7.26 4.06 -12.51
CA LYS A 199 -7.75 4.02 -13.90
C LYS A 199 -8.97 3.08 -13.96
N TRP A 200 -10.16 3.68 -14.00
CA TRP A 200 -11.42 2.97 -14.11
C TRP A 200 -11.74 2.67 -15.57
N TYR A 201 -12.32 1.50 -15.83
CA TYR A 201 -12.68 1.07 -17.17
C TYR A 201 -13.87 0.12 -17.18
N LEU A 202 -14.47 -0.07 -18.36
CA LEU A 202 -15.53 -1.05 -18.59
C LEU A 202 -14.90 -2.45 -18.64
N PRO A 203 -15.31 -3.38 -17.75
CA PRO A 203 -14.67 -4.68 -17.62
C PRO A 203 -14.77 -5.52 -18.90
N ALA A 204 -13.75 -6.32 -19.19
CA ALA A 204 -13.84 -7.43 -20.12
C ALA A 204 -14.78 -8.51 -19.59
N VAL A 205 -15.24 -9.41 -20.46
CA VAL A 205 -16.21 -10.45 -20.06
C VAL A 205 -15.66 -11.34 -18.94
N ASP A 206 -14.37 -11.70 -18.97
CA ASP A 206 -13.76 -12.52 -17.93
C ASP A 206 -13.60 -11.77 -16.60
N GLU A 207 -13.31 -10.48 -16.65
CA GLU A 207 -13.27 -9.65 -15.45
C GLU A 207 -14.67 -9.48 -14.81
N MET A 208 -15.71 -9.38 -15.65
CA MET A 208 -17.09 -9.35 -15.17
C MET A 208 -17.50 -10.70 -14.56
N ARG A 209 -16.99 -11.83 -15.09
CA ARG A 209 -17.17 -13.17 -14.53
C ARG A 209 -16.48 -13.31 -13.17
N GLN A 210 -15.28 -12.78 -13.04
CA GLN A 210 -14.58 -12.72 -11.74
C GLN A 210 -15.42 -11.95 -10.71
N LEU A 211 -16.03 -10.83 -11.12
CA LEU A 211 -16.93 -10.05 -10.25
C LEU A 211 -18.19 -10.85 -9.89
N PHE A 212 -18.80 -11.53 -10.87
CA PHE A 212 -19.94 -12.40 -10.62
C PHE A 212 -19.59 -13.50 -9.63
N ALA A 213 -18.47 -14.22 -9.84
CA ALA A 213 -17.99 -15.26 -8.93
C ALA A 213 -17.81 -14.74 -7.51
N ALA A 214 -17.11 -13.62 -7.34
CA ALA A 214 -16.91 -13.00 -6.05
C ALA A 214 -18.22 -12.59 -5.37
N SER A 215 -19.16 -12.04 -6.14
CA SER A 215 -20.47 -11.63 -5.63
C SER A 215 -21.34 -12.78 -5.16
N CYS A 216 -21.13 -13.97 -5.71
CA CYS A 216 -21.85 -15.20 -5.36
C CYS A 216 -21.08 -16.12 -4.40
N GLY A 217 -19.92 -15.67 -3.88
CA GLY A 217 -19.08 -16.49 -2.99
C GLY A 217 -18.42 -17.68 -3.68
N LEU A 218 -18.32 -17.63 -5.02
CA LEU A 218 -17.67 -18.66 -5.83
C LEU A 218 -16.19 -18.33 -6.02
N VAL A 219 -15.40 -19.35 -6.28
CA VAL A 219 -13.98 -19.19 -6.61
C VAL A 219 -13.85 -19.11 -8.13
N TRP A 220 -13.26 -18.03 -8.62
CA TRP A 220 -12.86 -17.93 -10.01
C TRP A 220 -11.63 -18.80 -10.24
N VAL A 221 -11.70 -19.69 -11.23
CA VAL A 221 -10.56 -20.49 -11.69
C VAL A 221 -10.12 -19.92 -13.03
N GLU A 222 -8.90 -19.40 -13.08
CA GLU A 222 -8.33 -18.93 -14.34
C GLU A 222 -8.18 -20.10 -15.30
N LYS A 223 -8.35 -19.81 -16.60
CA LYS A 223 -8.21 -20.80 -17.65
C LYS A 223 -6.76 -21.27 -17.67
N ASP A 224 -6.49 -22.43 -17.10
CA ASP A 224 -5.21 -23.09 -17.24
C ASP A 224 -5.16 -23.72 -18.65
N ALA A 225 -4.08 -23.56 -19.37
CA ALA A 225 -3.90 -24.16 -20.70
C ALA A 225 -3.89 -25.71 -20.67
N ASP A 226 -3.90 -26.29 -19.48
CA ASP A 226 -3.85 -27.73 -19.25
C ASP A 226 -5.24 -28.29 -18.91
N GLU A 227 -6.04 -28.53 -19.94
CA GLU A 227 -7.36 -29.19 -19.83
C GLU A 227 -7.28 -30.61 -19.19
N SER A 228 -6.08 -31.18 -19.08
CA SER A 228 -5.88 -32.54 -18.53
C SER A 228 -6.07 -32.60 -17.01
N LYS A 229 -6.05 -31.46 -16.30
CA LYS A 229 -6.16 -31.41 -14.84
C LYS A 229 -7.59 -31.25 -14.31
N GLY A 230 -8.60 -31.34 -15.18
CA GLY A 230 -10.01 -31.26 -14.77
C GLY A 230 -10.39 -29.88 -14.19
N GLN A 231 -9.57 -28.88 -14.36
CA GLN A 231 -9.88 -27.49 -14.06
C GLN A 231 -10.66 -26.92 -15.22
N VAL A 232 -11.96 -26.99 -15.09
CA VAL A 232 -12.86 -26.71 -16.20
C VAL A 232 -13.24 -25.25 -16.17
N ASN A 233 -12.52 -24.45 -16.95
CA ASN A 233 -13.11 -23.29 -17.60
C ASN A 233 -13.95 -23.79 -18.77
N ASN A 234 -15.05 -24.49 -18.49
CA ASN A 234 -15.91 -25.01 -19.55
C ASN A 234 -16.72 -23.88 -20.16
N TRP A 235 -16.16 -23.32 -21.22
CA TRP A 235 -16.86 -22.59 -22.25
C TRP A 235 -17.50 -23.55 -23.24
N THR A 236 -18.32 -24.46 -22.79
CA THR A 236 -19.22 -25.18 -23.68
C THR A 236 -20.53 -24.40 -23.73
N GLY A 237 -20.64 -23.54 -24.72
CA GLY A 237 -21.80 -22.66 -24.84
C GLY A 237 -21.73 -21.46 -23.89
N ASN A 238 -22.68 -20.58 -23.93
CA ASN A 238 -22.74 -19.28 -23.24
C ASN A 238 -22.78 -19.34 -21.69
N SER A 239 -22.43 -20.46 -21.06
CA SER A 239 -22.48 -20.67 -19.61
C SER A 239 -21.09 -20.62 -18.97
N VAL A 240 -20.99 -20.00 -17.80
CA VAL A 240 -19.80 -20.01 -16.97
C VAL A 240 -19.91 -21.16 -15.97
N THR A 241 -19.00 -22.12 -16.03
CA THR A 241 -18.87 -23.10 -14.96
C THR A 241 -17.97 -22.51 -13.89
N MET A 242 -18.52 -22.34 -12.69
CA MET A 242 -17.80 -21.85 -11.53
C MET A 242 -17.57 -22.99 -10.57
N VAL A 243 -16.54 -22.87 -9.76
CA VAL A 243 -16.29 -23.84 -8.69
C VAL A 243 -16.60 -23.18 -7.35
N ASN A 244 -17.20 -23.95 -6.46
CA ASN A 244 -17.40 -23.54 -5.08
C ASN A 244 -16.07 -23.58 -4.29
N LYS A 245 -16.11 -23.16 -3.04
CA LYS A 245 -14.93 -23.17 -2.15
C LYS A 245 -14.25 -24.54 -2.00
N ASP A 246 -14.95 -25.62 -2.33
CA ASP A 246 -14.44 -26.99 -2.25
C ASP A 246 -13.89 -27.48 -3.61
N GLY A 247 -13.78 -26.59 -4.60
CA GLY A 247 -13.28 -26.89 -5.95
C GLY A 247 -14.27 -27.68 -6.83
N LYS A 248 -15.54 -27.80 -6.41
CA LYS A 248 -16.57 -28.50 -7.21
C LYS A 248 -17.29 -27.54 -8.14
N PRO A 249 -17.60 -27.93 -9.37
CA PRO A 249 -18.41 -27.13 -10.29
C PRO A 249 -19.74 -26.73 -9.64
N ASP A 250 -20.06 -25.46 -9.73
CA ASP A 250 -21.30 -24.91 -9.21
C ASP A 250 -21.85 -23.89 -10.20
N THR A 251 -23.02 -24.21 -10.77
CA THR A 251 -23.71 -23.38 -11.76
C THR A 251 -24.83 -22.56 -11.15
N ASN A 252 -25.11 -22.72 -9.85
CA ASN A 252 -26.20 -22.03 -9.20
C ASN A 252 -25.70 -20.77 -8.51
N PRO A 253 -26.15 -19.56 -8.94
CA PRO A 253 -25.81 -18.32 -8.25
C PRO A 253 -26.38 -18.39 -6.82
N TYR A 254 -25.54 -18.14 -5.83
CA TYR A 254 -25.95 -18.10 -4.42
C TYR A 254 -26.57 -16.75 -4.07
N PRO A 255 -27.90 -16.64 -3.97
CA PRO A 255 -28.54 -15.38 -3.60
C PRO A 255 -28.05 -14.82 -2.27
N ASP A 256 -27.80 -15.72 -1.29
CA ASP A 256 -27.35 -15.34 0.04
C ASP A 256 -25.92 -14.76 0.03
N ALA A 257 -25.03 -15.34 -0.77
CA ALA A 257 -23.67 -14.81 -0.92
C ALA A 257 -23.67 -13.44 -1.60
N ARG A 258 -24.52 -13.23 -2.62
CA ARG A 258 -24.72 -11.91 -3.25
C ARG A 258 -25.29 -10.90 -2.27
N ALA A 259 -26.21 -11.32 -1.41
CA ALA A 259 -26.72 -10.45 -0.34
C ALA A 259 -25.61 -9.99 0.59
N ALA A 260 -24.68 -10.87 0.97
CA ALA A 260 -23.53 -10.53 1.80
C ALA A 260 -22.55 -9.57 1.08
N PHE A 261 -22.30 -9.78 -0.21
CA PHE A 261 -21.50 -8.86 -1.02
C PHE A 261 -22.14 -7.48 -1.12
N ASN A 262 -23.44 -7.42 -1.39
CA ASN A 262 -24.22 -6.19 -1.47
C ASN A 262 -24.30 -5.46 -0.12
N ALA A 263 -24.39 -6.20 0.98
CA ALA A 263 -24.32 -5.60 2.32
C ALA A 263 -22.95 -4.94 2.60
N ASN A 264 -21.87 -5.49 2.06
CA ASN A 264 -20.56 -4.84 2.12
C ASN A 264 -20.48 -3.60 1.23
N LEU A 265 -21.03 -3.62 0.02
CA LEU A 265 -21.15 -2.40 -0.80
C LEU A 265 -21.95 -1.30 -0.06
N ALA A 266 -23.04 -1.67 0.59
CA ALA A 266 -23.88 -0.72 1.33
C ALA A 266 -23.14 -0.04 2.50
N LYS A 267 -22.16 -0.68 3.14
CA LYS A 267 -21.31 -0.05 4.17
C LYS A 267 -20.52 1.14 3.63
N ALA A 268 -20.18 1.12 2.35
CA ALA A 268 -19.54 2.22 1.63
C ALA A 268 -20.56 3.14 0.92
N LYS A 269 -21.86 3.01 1.20
CA LYS A 269 -22.95 3.69 0.50
C LYS A 269 -23.01 3.34 -1.00
N GLY A 270 -22.52 2.18 -1.36
CA GLY A 270 -22.52 1.68 -2.73
C GLY A 270 -23.87 1.10 -3.14
N VAL A 271 -24.12 1.08 -4.44
CA VAL A 271 -25.30 0.48 -5.08
C VAL A 271 -25.12 -1.04 -5.12
N ALA A 272 -26.16 -1.78 -4.78
CA ALA A 272 -26.16 -3.23 -4.84
C ALA A 272 -26.01 -3.74 -6.29
N LEU A 273 -25.28 -4.84 -6.48
CA LEU A 273 -25.32 -5.58 -7.73
C LEU A 273 -26.69 -6.25 -7.88
N SER A 274 -27.37 -5.95 -8.98
CA SER A 274 -28.67 -6.56 -9.31
C SER A 274 -28.50 -7.89 -10.05
N ALA A 275 -29.60 -8.61 -10.26
CA ALA A 275 -29.65 -9.81 -11.09
C ALA A 275 -29.65 -9.49 -12.60
N ASP A 276 -29.51 -8.24 -12.97
CA ASP A 276 -29.59 -7.79 -14.35
C ASP A 276 -28.38 -8.18 -15.22
N LYS A 277 -28.43 -7.78 -16.46
CA LYS A 277 -27.34 -7.88 -17.43
C LYS A 277 -26.41 -6.69 -17.29
N TYR A 278 -25.12 -6.95 -17.36
CA TYR A 278 -24.06 -5.94 -17.30
C TYR A 278 -23.25 -5.90 -18.59
N TRP A 279 -23.02 -4.72 -19.11
CA TRP A 279 -22.14 -4.52 -20.26
C TRP A 279 -20.71 -4.96 -19.95
N THR A 280 -20.07 -5.55 -20.96
CA THR A 280 -18.63 -5.79 -20.96
C THR A 280 -17.97 -5.03 -22.12
N SER A 281 -16.64 -4.90 -22.10
CA SER A 281 -15.89 -4.32 -23.21
C SER A 281 -15.63 -5.31 -24.35
N THR A 282 -15.92 -6.58 -24.16
CA THR A 282 -15.62 -7.67 -25.11
C THR A 282 -16.66 -7.76 -26.22
N MET A 283 -16.21 -7.63 -27.44
CA MET A 283 -17.03 -7.82 -28.62
C MET A 283 -17.32 -9.30 -28.85
N MET A 284 -18.54 -9.63 -29.27
CA MET A 284 -18.91 -10.96 -29.76
C MET A 284 -18.85 -11.03 -31.27
N SER A 285 -19.24 -9.94 -31.94
CA SER A 285 -19.16 -9.75 -33.38
C SER A 285 -19.09 -8.25 -33.69
N ASN A 286 -19.04 -7.89 -34.96
CA ASN A 286 -19.03 -6.47 -35.36
C ASN A 286 -20.24 -5.67 -34.82
N ASP A 287 -21.38 -6.31 -34.60
CA ASP A 287 -22.62 -5.66 -34.19
C ASP A 287 -23.06 -6.02 -32.78
N LEU A 288 -22.47 -7.07 -32.19
CA LEU A 288 -22.84 -7.60 -30.88
C LEU A 288 -21.70 -7.47 -29.88
N VAL A 289 -22.05 -7.07 -28.69
CA VAL A 289 -21.18 -6.98 -27.52
C VAL A 289 -21.61 -7.99 -26.49
N ASN A 290 -20.66 -8.63 -25.85
CA ASN A 290 -20.96 -9.47 -24.72
C ASN A 290 -21.54 -8.67 -23.55
N PHE A 291 -22.60 -9.20 -22.97
CA PHE A 291 -23.04 -8.88 -21.62
C PHE A 291 -22.84 -10.09 -20.73
N LEU A 292 -22.79 -9.88 -19.43
CA LEU A 292 -22.92 -10.94 -18.43
C LEU A 292 -24.22 -10.74 -17.65
N SER A 293 -25.06 -11.79 -17.59
CA SER A 293 -26.25 -11.83 -16.74
C SER A 293 -25.87 -12.26 -15.33
N PHE A 294 -26.21 -11.44 -14.35
CA PHE A 294 -26.02 -11.79 -12.95
C PHE A 294 -27.18 -12.60 -12.37
N GLU A 295 -28.24 -12.84 -13.16
CA GLU A 295 -29.27 -13.80 -12.81
C GLU A 295 -28.76 -15.25 -12.84
N GLY A 296 -28.02 -15.62 -13.89
CA GLY A 296 -27.56 -16.99 -14.11
C GLY A 296 -26.07 -17.14 -14.43
N GLY A 297 -25.27 -16.07 -14.39
CA GLY A 297 -23.82 -16.13 -14.67
C GLY A 297 -23.47 -16.45 -16.12
N TYR A 298 -24.41 -16.31 -17.07
CA TYR A 298 -24.15 -16.56 -18.48
C TYR A 298 -23.83 -15.27 -19.24
N SER A 299 -23.03 -15.39 -20.28
CA SER A 299 -22.76 -14.30 -21.24
C SER A 299 -23.44 -14.57 -22.58
N ASN A 300 -23.84 -13.50 -23.26
CA ASN A 300 -24.39 -13.58 -24.61
C ASN A 300 -24.17 -12.24 -25.33
N GLY A 301 -24.42 -12.23 -26.66
CA GLY A 301 -24.36 -11.04 -27.47
C GLY A 301 -25.63 -10.18 -27.37
N GLN A 302 -25.41 -8.86 -27.30
CA GLN A 302 -26.46 -7.86 -27.34
C GLN A 302 -26.07 -6.76 -28.35
N PRO A 303 -27.03 -6.24 -29.17
CA PRO A 303 -26.74 -5.12 -30.05
C PRO A 303 -26.17 -3.92 -29.29
N LYS A 304 -25.13 -3.29 -29.83
CA LYS A 304 -24.39 -2.18 -29.20
C LYS A 304 -25.27 -1.00 -28.80
N GLN A 305 -26.33 -0.75 -29.55
CA GLN A 305 -27.22 0.41 -29.35
C GLN A 305 -28.30 0.18 -28.29
N TYR A 306 -28.45 -1.07 -27.82
CA TYR A 306 -29.42 -1.34 -26.77
C TYR A 306 -28.94 -0.81 -25.42
N PHE A 307 -29.77 -0.02 -24.75
CA PHE A 307 -29.43 0.59 -23.46
C PHE A 307 -30.37 0.17 -22.31
N HIS A 308 -31.59 -0.32 -22.62
CA HIS A 308 -32.55 -0.63 -21.56
C HIS A 308 -32.35 -1.99 -20.89
N VAL A 309 -31.42 -2.80 -21.36
CA VAL A 309 -31.27 -4.20 -20.90
C VAL A 309 -29.98 -4.49 -20.19
N CYS A 310 -29.03 -3.56 -20.23
CA CYS A 310 -27.73 -3.74 -19.58
C CYS A 310 -27.37 -2.55 -18.70
N ARG A 311 -26.88 -2.86 -17.51
CA ARG A 311 -26.27 -1.92 -16.58
C ARG A 311 -24.79 -1.80 -16.85
N THR A 312 -24.17 -0.81 -16.25
CA THR A 312 -22.73 -0.58 -16.39
C THR A 312 -22.09 -0.52 -15.02
N ARG A 313 -21.05 -1.30 -14.82
CA ARG A 313 -20.28 -1.27 -13.60
C ARG A 313 -18.81 -1.09 -13.96
N ALA A 314 -18.15 -0.09 -13.38
CA ALA A 314 -16.73 0.13 -13.63
C ALA A 314 -15.89 -0.75 -12.70
N ILE A 315 -14.73 -1.14 -13.20
CA ILE A 315 -13.70 -1.78 -12.40
C ILE A 315 -12.38 -1.02 -12.54
N THR A 316 -11.47 -1.25 -11.60
CA THR A 316 -10.10 -0.76 -11.65
C THR A 316 -9.15 -1.79 -11.07
N SER A 317 -7.93 -1.84 -11.60
CA SER A 317 -6.83 -2.51 -10.91
C SER A 317 -6.28 -1.57 -9.85
N PHE A 318 -6.07 -2.05 -8.65
CA PHE A 318 -5.34 -1.28 -7.65
C PHE A 318 -3.85 -1.65 -7.69
N PRO A 319 -2.97 -0.64 -7.56
CA PRO A 319 -1.54 -0.86 -7.63
C PRO A 319 -1.07 -1.67 -6.42
N ASP A 320 0.01 -2.44 -6.61
CA ASP A 320 0.83 -2.84 -5.49
C ASP A 320 1.31 -1.54 -4.82
N PRO A 321 1.03 -1.30 -3.53
CA PRO A 321 1.75 -0.26 -2.83
C PRO A 321 3.22 -0.61 -2.99
N GLU A 322 3.93 0.12 -3.84
CA GLU A 322 5.36 -0.10 -4.06
C GLU A 322 5.99 -0.27 -2.69
N PRO A 323 6.70 -1.38 -2.44
CA PRO A 323 7.44 -1.49 -1.21
C PRO A 323 8.29 -0.22 -1.18
N ILE A 324 8.15 0.58 -0.13
CA ILE A 324 9.15 1.59 0.18
C ILE A 324 10.41 0.75 0.25
N VAL A 325 11.15 0.69 -0.86
CA VAL A 325 12.38 -0.10 -0.93
C VAL A 325 13.20 0.42 0.23
N PRO A 326 13.46 -0.38 1.27
CA PRO A 326 14.31 0.09 2.33
C PRO A 326 15.58 0.50 1.62
N MET A 327 15.91 1.78 1.63
CA MET A 327 17.25 2.15 1.17
C MET A 327 18.19 1.21 1.93
N PRO A 328 19.12 0.54 1.23
CA PRO A 328 19.95 -0.48 1.86
C PRO A 328 20.46 0.05 3.20
N THR A 329 20.07 -0.65 4.26
CA THR A 329 20.28 -0.29 5.67
C THR A 329 21.74 -0.32 6.06
N SER A 330 22.53 -0.91 5.20
CA SER A 330 23.96 -0.77 5.18
C SER A 330 24.35 -0.29 3.79
N ILE A 331 24.93 0.87 3.70
CA ILE A 331 26.07 0.98 2.83
C ILE A 331 27.12 0.07 3.50
N THR A 332 26.90 -1.24 3.34
CA THR A 332 27.98 -2.21 3.50
C THR A 332 28.93 -1.85 2.41
N GLU A 333 30.02 -1.21 2.80
CA GLU A 333 31.15 -0.86 1.96
C GLU A 333 30.74 -0.26 0.61
N VAL A 334 30.92 1.04 0.47
CA VAL A 334 31.46 1.54 -0.78
C VAL A 334 32.64 0.60 -1.08
N LYS A 335 32.39 -0.45 -1.92
CA LYS A 335 33.48 -1.22 -2.48
C LYS A 335 34.41 -0.17 -3.06
N LYS A 336 35.62 -0.12 -2.54
CA LYS A 336 36.73 0.72 -2.99
C LYS A 336 37.13 0.33 -4.43
N ASN A 337 36.24 0.51 -5.37
CA ASN A 337 36.58 0.61 -6.77
C ASN A 337 36.48 2.08 -7.16
N GLY A 338 37.55 2.85 -6.88
CA GLY A 338 37.67 4.25 -7.21
C GLY A 338 36.76 5.13 -6.35
N ALA A 339 37.10 5.29 -5.08
CA ALA A 339 36.21 5.86 -4.07
C ALA A 339 35.88 7.32 -4.32
N LEU A 340 34.58 7.65 -4.42
CA LEU A 340 34.08 8.99 -4.18
C LEU A 340 34.43 9.38 -2.75
N SER A 341 35.26 10.39 -2.55
CA SER A 341 35.53 10.95 -1.22
C SER A 341 34.64 12.15 -0.96
N VAL A 342 34.21 12.29 0.28
CA VAL A 342 33.30 13.37 0.74
C VAL A 342 33.91 14.07 1.93
N GLN A 343 33.99 15.38 1.87
CA GLN A 343 34.24 16.26 3.01
C GLN A 343 33.08 17.22 3.16
N VAL A 344 32.59 17.40 4.37
CA VAL A 344 31.56 18.41 4.68
C VAL A 344 32.15 19.36 5.73
N THR A 345 32.26 20.63 5.37
CA THR A 345 32.79 21.67 6.25
C THR A 345 31.88 22.88 6.19
N ALA A 346 31.39 23.35 7.34
CA ALA A 346 30.53 24.55 7.46
C ALA A 346 29.32 24.56 6.47
N GLY A 347 28.67 23.41 6.30
CA GLY A 347 27.48 23.26 5.40
C GLY A 347 27.83 23.12 3.92
N VAL A 348 29.12 23.13 3.55
CA VAL A 348 29.55 22.88 2.16
C VAL A 348 30.12 21.48 2.05
N ALA A 349 29.55 20.67 1.16
CA ALA A 349 30.07 19.34 0.80
C ALA A 349 31.02 19.46 -0.39
N THR A 350 32.22 18.89 -0.27
CA THR A 350 33.15 18.69 -1.37
C THR A 350 33.19 17.21 -1.71
N LEU A 351 32.79 16.87 -2.93
CA LEU A 351 32.83 15.53 -3.50
C LEU A 351 34.05 15.41 -4.41
N THR A 352 34.87 14.37 -4.24
CA THR A 352 35.98 14.10 -5.15
C THR A 352 35.80 12.71 -5.73
N ALA A 353 35.67 12.60 -7.05
CA ALA A 353 35.47 11.38 -7.79
C ALA A 353 36.79 10.92 -8.47
N PRO A 354 36.95 9.63 -8.79
CA PRO A 354 38.10 9.10 -9.49
C PRO A 354 38.17 9.51 -10.98
N LYS A 355 37.05 9.99 -11.53
CA LYS A 355 36.90 10.44 -12.90
C LYS A 355 36.17 11.78 -12.94
N ALA A 356 36.27 12.48 -14.08
CA ALA A 356 35.58 13.75 -14.25
C ALA A 356 34.06 13.61 -13.97
N ILE A 357 33.53 14.53 -13.19
CA ILE A 357 32.10 14.57 -12.81
C ILE A 357 31.33 15.25 -13.93
N LYS A 358 30.25 14.59 -14.38
CA LYS A 358 29.32 15.14 -15.37
C LYS A 358 28.12 15.81 -14.72
N ALA A 359 27.60 15.23 -13.63
CA ALA A 359 26.45 15.75 -12.89
C ALA A 359 26.44 15.29 -11.44
N VAL A 360 25.86 16.11 -10.56
CA VAL A 360 25.57 15.78 -9.18
C VAL A 360 24.08 16.06 -8.94
N GLU A 361 23.35 15.09 -8.41
CA GLU A 361 21.98 15.22 -8.00
C GLU A 361 21.87 14.90 -6.51
N VAL A 362 21.09 15.67 -5.77
CA VAL A 362 20.93 15.47 -4.33
C VAL A 362 19.48 15.14 -4.03
N PHE A 363 19.30 14.14 -3.19
CA PHE A 363 17.98 13.65 -2.82
C PHE A 363 17.82 13.63 -1.30
N THR A 364 16.61 13.87 -0.82
CA THR A 364 16.25 13.54 0.55
C THR A 364 16.30 12.02 0.74
N LEU A 365 16.26 11.56 1.97
CA LEU A 365 16.12 10.13 2.26
C LEU A 365 14.78 9.55 1.80
N MET A 366 13.80 10.40 1.49
CA MET A 366 12.49 10.03 0.95
C MET A 366 12.51 9.89 -0.58
N GLY A 367 13.67 10.16 -1.22
CA GLY A 367 13.82 10.10 -2.69
C GLY A 367 13.40 11.38 -3.43
N GLU A 368 13.00 12.41 -2.72
CA GLU A 368 12.68 13.72 -3.31
C GLU A 368 13.96 14.43 -3.74
N LYS A 369 14.01 14.89 -4.99
CA LYS A 369 15.16 15.63 -5.51
C LYS A 369 15.20 17.04 -4.91
N LEU A 370 16.33 17.36 -4.29
CA LEU A 370 16.57 18.69 -3.76
C LEU A 370 17.13 19.61 -4.86
N GLY A 371 16.64 20.84 -4.93
CA GLY A 371 17.16 21.87 -5.82
C GLY A 371 18.50 22.43 -5.30
N VAL A 372 19.53 21.60 -5.30
CA VAL A 372 20.87 21.99 -4.85
C VAL A 372 21.78 22.11 -6.07
N ASP A 373 22.31 23.31 -6.29
CA ASP A 373 23.29 23.55 -7.35
C ASP A 373 24.67 23.07 -6.92
N ALA A 374 25.30 22.26 -7.77
CA ALA A 374 26.65 21.80 -7.59
C ALA A 374 27.60 22.53 -8.52
N ASN A 375 28.65 23.13 -7.96
CA ASN A 375 29.75 23.68 -8.75
C ASN A 375 30.73 22.55 -9.09
N ILE A 376 30.79 22.15 -10.36
CA ILE A 376 31.59 21.02 -10.84
C ILE A 376 32.87 21.52 -11.50
N SER A 377 34.00 21.02 -11.05
CA SER A 377 35.33 21.31 -11.60
C SER A 377 36.14 20.00 -11.75
N GLY A 378 36.18 19.47 -12.96
CA GLY A 378 36.91 18.22 -13.25
C GLY A 378 36.43 17.04 -12.43
N THR A 379 37.26 16.54 -11.53
CA THR A 379 36.96 15.41 -10.62
C THR A 379 36.33 15.85 -9.30
N GLN A 380 36.11 17.15 -9.10
CA GLN A 380 35.54 17.68 -7.87
C GLN A 380 34.19 18.38 -8.12
N ALA A 381 33.32 18.30 -7.12
CA ALA A 381 32.09 19.08 -7.07
C ALA A 381 31.88 19.64 -5.65
N THR A 382 31.48 20.88 -5.56
CA THR A 382 31.10 21.53 -4.29
C THR A 382 29.63 21.91 -4.32
N LEU A 383 28.94 21.69 -3.21
CA LEU A 383 27.51 22.02 -3.07
C LEU A 383 27.17 22.37 -1.62
N THR A 384 26.17 23.23 -1.44
CA THR A 384 25.65 23.58 -0.12
C THR A 384 24.65 22.51 0.33
N VAL A 385 24.86 21.94 1.51
CA VAL A 385 23.99 20.92 2.10
C VAL A 385 23.10 21.57 3.15
N PRO A 386 21.76 21.33 3.13
CA PRO A 386 20.87 21.83 4.17
C PRO A 386 21.31 21.35 5.56
N GLN A 387 21.41 22.29 6.52
CA GLN A 387 21.82 21.98 7.89
C GLN A 387 20.84 21.03 8.57
N GLY A 388 21.36 20.09 9.33
CA GLY A 388 20.56 19.11 10.08
C GLY A 388 19.87 18.04 9.23
N THR A 389 20.01 18.10 7.91
CA THR A 389 19.34 17.14 7.00
C THR A 389 20.34 16.14 6.42
N LEU A 390 20.05 14.86 6.56
CA LEU A 390 20.81 13.81 5.90
C LEU A 390 20.32 13.65 4.46
N CYS A 391 21.21 13.89 3.49
CA CYS A 391 20.91 13.81 2.06
C CYS A 391 21.76 12.73 1.39
N LEU A 392 21.33 12.29 0.21
CA LEU A 392 22.07 11.38 -0.67
C LEU A 392 22.48 12.15 -1.94
N ALA A 393 23.77 12.27 -2.21
CA ALA A 393 24.29 12.74 -3.49
C ALA A 393 24.51 11.58 -4.44
N VAL A 394 24.00 11.70 -5.66
CA VAL A 394 24.26 10.80 -6.80
C VAL A 394 25.19 11.54 -7.76
N VAL A 395 26.40 11.05 -7.90
CA VAL A 395 27.42 11.62 -8.78
C VAL A 395 27.49 10.79 -10.06
N THR A 396 27.22 11.40 -11.19
CA THR A 396 27.37 10.79 -12.51
C THR A 396 28.70 11.25 -13.10
N MET A 397 29.57 10.32 -13.48
CA MET A 397 30.87 10.60 -14.09
C MET A 397 30.75 10.73 -15.61
N ALA A 398 31.79 11.29 -16.24
CA ALA A 398 31.78 11.53 -17.69
C ALA A 398 31.64 10.26 -18.55
N ASP A 399 32.07 9.10 -18.02
CA ASP A 399 31.92 7.80 -18.66
C ASP A 399 30.54 7.14 -18.41
N GLY A 400 29.61 7.84 -17.75
CA GLY A 400 28.28 7.34 -17.44
C GLY A 400 28.20 6.51 -16.13
N THR A 401 29.32 6.20 -15.50
CA THR A 401 29.30 5.50 -14.19
C THR A 401 28.73 6.40 -13.12
N LYS A 402 28.01 5.80 -12.15
CA LYS A 402 27.41 6.52 -11.03
C LYS A 402 28.00 6.07 -9.70
N ALA A 403 28.18 7.02 -8.82
CA ALA A 403 28.57 6.80 -7.43
C ALA A 403 27.64 7.59 -6.49
N THR A 404 27.46 7.12 -5.27
CA THR A 404 26.59 7.78 -4.29
C THR A 404 27.36 8.12 -3.01
N ALA A 405 26.96 9.20 -2.37
CA ALA A 405 27.53 9.64 -1.11
C ALA A 405 26.45 10.19 -0.18
N LYS A 406 26.60 9.91 1.13
CA LYS A 406 25.78 10.54 2.17
C LYS A 406 26.35 11.90 2.54
N LEU A 407 25.51 12.90 2.61
CA LEU A 407 25.85 14.25 3.02
C LEU A 407 25.08 14.59 4.29
N LEU A 408 25.79 15.03 5.33
CA LEU A 408 25.20 15.55 6.56
C LEU A 408 25.96 16.80 6.97
N ALA A 409 25.32 17.94 6.88
CA ALA A 409 25.80 19.18 7.48
C ALA A 409 25.35 19.26 8.95
N ARG A 410 26.30 19.30 9.86
CA ARG A 410 26.08 19.50 11.29
C ARG A 410 26.17 20.98 11.65
#